data_ddd98786596c8a2093f10f15e81b9eda
#
_entry.id   ddd98786596c8a2093f10f15e81b9eda
#
_cell.length_a   1.000
_cell.length_b   1.000
_cell.length_c   1.000
_cell.angle_alpha   90.00
_cell.angle_beta   90.00
_cell.angle_gamma   90.00
#
_symmetry.space_group_name_H-M   'P 1'
#
loop_
_entity.id
_entity.type
_entity.pdbx_description
1 polymer ?
#
loop_
_entity_poly.entity_id
_entity_poly.type
_entity_poly.pdbx_seq_one_letter_code
_entity_poly.pdbx_strand_id
1 'polypeptide(L)'
;MISQTAPVKGLINISFTLPHADLAVAIQTIGKYNKANPTVRTDVYADITKLTVEGMNMETQAGVAARLFDALATCDVRIKIITTSETKISCVVNQKDESIAMEAVVKAFCKDI
;
A
#
# COMPACT_ATOMS: atom_id res chain seq x y z
N MET A 1 -0.96 8.10 0.59
CA MET A 1 -0.79 7.19 -0.56
C MET A 1 -2.08 7.15 -1.36
N ILE A 2 -1.99 7.36 -2.66
CA ILE A 2 -3.13 7.30 -3.58
C ILE A 2 -2.73 6.46 -4.78
N SER A 3 -3.62 5.58 -5.20
CA SER A 3 -3.40 4.71 -6.35
C SER A 3 -4.68 4.62 -7.16
N GLN A 4 -4.55 4.61 -8.47
CA GLN A 4 -5.69 4.51 -9.40
C GLN A 4 -5.36 3.50 -10.49
N THR A 5 -6.33 2.66 -10.83
CA THR A 5 -6.16 1.74 -11.95
C THR A 5 -6.52 2.40 -13.27
N ALA A 6 -6.01 1.85 -14.38
CA ALA A 6 -6.48 2.21 -15.70
C ALA A 6 -7.94 1.75 -15.86
N PRO A 7 -8.75 2.43 -16.71
CA PRO A 7 -10.12 2.00 -16.94
C PRO A 7 -10.20 0.58 -17.53
N VAL A 8 -11.06 -0.26 -16.95
CA VAL A 8 -11.37 -1.58 -17.46
C VAL A 8 -12.89 -1.68 -17.52
N LYS A 9 -13.42 -1.89 -18.72
CA LYS A 9 -14.88 -1.92 -18.97
C LYS A 9 -15.60 -0.66 -18.47
N GLY A 10 -14.92 0.49 -18.58
CA GLY A 10 -15.45 1.77 -18.14
C GLY A 10 -15.38 2.02 -16.63
N LEU A 11 -14.75 1.13 -15.88
CA LEU A 11 -14.62 1.25 -14.42
C LEU A 11 -13.18 1.51 -14.02
N ILE A 12 -12.99 2.36 -13.03
CA ILE A 12 -11.69 2.59 -12.41
C ILE A 12 -11.81 2.36 -10.89
N ASN A 13 -10.69 1.95 -10.29
CA ASN A 13 -10.58 1.86 -8.84
C ASN A 13 -9.62 2.92 -8.35
N ILE A 14 -10.04 3.70 -7.37
CA ILE A 14 -9.18 4.66 -6.68
C ILE A 14 -9.05 4.19 -5.25
N SER A 15 -7.82 3.98 -4.81
CA SER A 15 -7.52 3.58 -3.44
C SER A 15 -6.62 4.62 -2.80
N PHE A 16 -6.86 4.92 -1.53
CA PHE A 16 -6.00 5.83 -0.81
C PHE A 16 -5.93 5.44 0.67
N THR A 17 -4.86 5.88 1.30
CA THR A 17 -4.66 5.69 2.75
C THR A 17 -4.70 7.04 3.45
N LEU A 18 -5.10 7.02 4.71
CA LEU A 18 -5.14 8.20 5.55
C LEU A 18 -4.85 7.79 6.99
N PRO A 19 -4.48 8.74 7.86
CA PRO A 19 -4.30 8.44 9.27
C PRO A 19 -5.59 7.92 9.89
N HIS A 20 -5.47 6.96 10.79
CA HIS A 20 -6.64 6.34 11.43
C HIS A 20 -7.54 7.38 12.11
N ALA A 21 -6.95 8.44 12.66
CA ALA A 21 -7.72 9.52 13.31
C ALA A 21 -8.71 10.23 12.36
N ASP A 22 -8.46 10.18 11.04
CA ASP A 22 -9.29 10.84 10.04
C ASP A 22 -10.37 9.91 9.46
N LEU A 23 -10.43 8.67 9.93
CA LEU A 23 -11.32 7.65 9.35
C LEU A 23 -12.79 8.04 9.43
N ALA A 24 -13.26 8.54 10.58
CA ALA A 24 -14.66 8.90 10.77
C ALA A 24 -15.10 10.00 9.79
N VAL A 25 -14.27 11.03 9.63
CA VAL A 25 -14.55 12.13 8.71
C VAL A 25 -14.58 11.65 7.27
N ALA A 26 -13.63 10.78 6.92
CA ALA A 26 -13.55 10.21 5.57
C ALA A 26 -14.79 9.38 5.24
N ILE A 27 -15.26 8.56 6.17
CA ILE A 27 -16.45 7.74 5.97
C ILE A 27 -17.68 8.62 5.77
N GLN A 28 -17.84 9.69 6.53
CA GLN A 28 -18.93 10.65 6.35
C GLN A 28 -18.89 11.31 4.98
N THR A 29 -17.70 11.75 4.56
CA THR A 29 -17.51 12.42 3.27
C THR A 29 -17.83 11.50 2.11
N ILE A 30 -17.34 10.27 2.16
CA ILE A 30 -17.60 9.27 1.12
C ILE A 30 -19.06 8.88 1.12
N GLY A 31 -19.70 8.80 2.29
CA GLY A 31 -21.13 8.52 2.38
C GLY A 31 -21.98 9.56 1.64
N LYS A 32 -21.64 10.83 1.76
CA LYS A 32 -22.30 11.90 1.01
C LYS A 32 -22.10 11.76 -0.49
N TYR A 33 -20.87 11.42 -0.89
CA TYR A 33 -20.56 11.19 -2.29
C TYR A 33 -21.36 10.01 -2.85
N ASN A 34 -21.46 8.91 -2.09
CA ASN A 34 -22.21 7.72 -2.51
C ASN A 34 -23.70 7.98 -2.68
N LYS A 35 -24.29 8.88 -1.87
CA LYS A 35 -25.69 9.27 -2.04
C LYS A 35 -25.93 9.95 -3.38
N ALA A 36 -25.00 10.79 -3.81
CA ALA A 36 -25.08 11.48 -5.10
C ALA A 36 -24.68 10.57 -6.26
N ASN A 37 -23.93 9.51 -6.00
CA ASN A 37 -23.37 8.59 -7.01
C ASN A 37 -23.62 7.14 -6.59
N PRO A 38 -24.87 6.63 -6.71
CA PRO A 38 -25.25 5.32 -6.14
C PRO A 38 -24.54 4.12 -6.75
N THR A 39 -23.92 4.28 -7.94
CA THR A 39 -23.20 3.19 -8.58
C THR A 39 -21.78 3.00 -8.04
N VAL A 40 -21.29 3.95 -7.23
CA VAL A 40 -19.96 3.88 -6.63
C VAL A 40 -19.98 2.93 -5.44
N ARG A 41 -19.04 1.99 -5.40
CA ARG A 41 -18.84 1.10 -4.25
C ARG A 41 -17.64 1.57 -3.46
N THR A 42 -17.72 1.43 -2.14
CA THR A 42 -16.65 1.81 -1.24
C THR A 42 -16.36 0.65 -0.29
N ASP A 43 -15.09 0.25 -0.24
CA ASP A 43 -14.60 -0.73 0.73
C ASP A 43 -13.62 -0.03 1.67
N VAL A 44 -13.73 -0.30 2.97
CA VAL A 44 -12.89 0.31 4.00
C VAL A 44 -12.10 -0.77 4.72
N TYR A 45 -10.79 -0.56 4.85
CA TYR A 45 -9.90 -1.45 5.59
C TYR A 45 -9.25 -0.63 6.70
N ALA A 46 -9.64 -0.88 7.94
CA ALA A 46 -9.18 -0.10 9.09
C ALA A 46 -7.85 -0.64 9.67
N ASP A 47 -7.60 -1.94 9.53
CA ASP A 47 -6.46 -2.61 10.17
C ASP A 47 -5.34 -2.85 9.18
N ILE A 48 -4.76 -1.75 8.68
CA ILE A 48 -3.65 -1.80 7.71
C ILE A 48 -2.47 -1.00 8.24
N THR A 49 -1.29 -1.28 7.70
CA THR A 49 -0.08 -0.51 7.96
C THR A 49 0.68 -0.29 6.65
N LYS A 50 1.41 0.80 6.57
CA LYS A 50 2.22 1.14 5.41
C LYS A 50 3.69 0.89 5.71
N LEU A 51 4.34 0.07 4.89
CA LEU A 51 5.78 -0.18 4.95
C LEU A 51 6.45 0.58 3.82
N THR A 52 7.52 1.28 4.14
CA THR A 52 8.27 2.05 3.16
C THR A 52 9.74 1.63 3.20
N VAL A 53 10.28 1.29 2.02
CA VAL A 53 11.71 1.13 1.82
C VAL A 53 12.20 2.41 1.15
N GLU A 54 13.12 3.10 1.79
CA GLU A 54 13.64 4.37 1.31
C GLU A 54 15.15 4.29 1.16
N GLY A 55 15.66 4.84 0.07
CA GLY A 55 17.09 4.88 -0.15
C GLY A 55 17.43 5.79 -1.32
N MET A 56 18.68 6.22 -1.36
CA MET A 56 19.17 7.04 -2.47
C MET A 56 19.42 6.15 -3.69
N ASN A 57 19.16 6.70 -4.87
CA ASN A 57 19.43 6.03 -6.16
C ASN A 57 18.69 4.71 -6.34
N MET A 58 17.50 4.58 -5.78
CA MET A 58 16.71 3.35 -5.94
C MET A 58 16.32 3.12 -7.38
N GLU A 59 16.13 4.17 -8.15
CA GLU A 59 15.78 4.06 -9.57
C GLU A 59 16.91 3.45 -10.43
N THR A 60 18.14 3.52 -9.95
CA THR A 60 19.29 2.94 -10.65
C THR A 60 19.71 1.57 -10.10
N GLN A 61 19.10 1.13 -8.99
CA GLN A 61 19.42 -0.16 -8.39
C GLN A 61 18.40 -1.19 -8.83
N ALA A 62 18.74 -1.95 -9.85
CA ALA A 62 17.87 -3.00 -10.36
C ALA A 62 17.60 -4.03 -9.27
N GLY A 63 16.37 -4.49 -9.20
CA GLY A 63 15.98 -5.56 -8.30
C GLY A 63 15.55 -5.14 -6.90
N VAL A 64 15.54 -3.84 -6.58
CA VAL A 64 15.07 -3.39 -5.26
C VAL A 64 13.61 -3.80 -5.03
N ALA A 65 12.74 -3.51 -6.00
CA ALA A 65 11.33 -3.89 -5.90
C ALA A 65 11.15 -5.40 -5.85
N ALA A 66 11.91 -6.13 -6.69
CA ALA A 66 11.85 -7.59 -6.71
C ALA A 66 12.26 -8.18 -5.36
N ARG A 67 13.29 -7.62 -4.73
CA ARG A 67 13.76 -8.06 -3.40
C ARG A 67 12.69 -7.83 -2.33
N LEU A 68 12.02 -6.68 -2.36
CA LEU A 68 10.95 -6.38 -1.44
C LEU A 68 9.78 -7.35 -1.61
N PHE A 69 9.34 -7.58 -2.85
CA PHE A 69 8.21 -8.46 -3.13
C PHE A 69 8.53 -9.90 -2.78
N ASP A 70 9.75 -10.35 -3.06
CA ASP A 70 10.20 -11.69 -2.72
C ASP A 70 10.21 -11.90 -1.20
N ALA A 71 10.71 -10.92 -0.45
CA ALA A 71 10.71 -10.98 1.00
C ALA A 71 9.30 -11.14 1.57
N LEU A 72 8.36 -10.34 1.08
CA LEU A 72 6.97 -10.40 1.54
C LEU A 72 6.27 -11.68 1.10
N ALA A 73 6.52 -12.15 -0.11
CA ALA A 73 5.95 -13.39 -0.62
C ALA A 73 6.44 -14.60 0.19
N THR A 74 7.71 -14.61 0.57
CA THR A 74 8.31 -15.71 1.33
C THR A 74 7.63 -15.91 2.69
N CYS A 75 7.16 -14.84 3.32
CA CYS A 75 6.44 -14.92 4.59
C CYS A 75 4.91 -14.86 4.44
N ASP A 76 4.42 -15.00 3.20
CA ASP A 76 2.98 -15.04 2.87
C ASP A 76 2.22 -13.78 3.30
N VAL A 77 2.87 -12.63 3.21
CA VAL A 77 2.23 -11.34 3.48
C VAL A 77 1.61 -10.80 2.19
N ARG A 78 0.33 -10.47 2.23
CA ARG A 78 -0.38 -9.93 1.08
C ARG A 78 -0.21 -8.42 1.01
N ILE A 79 0.14 -7.94 -0.18
CA ILE A 79 0.27 -6.52 -0.45
C ILE A 79 -1.05 -6.01 -1.01
N LYS A 80 -1.61 -4.98 -0.38
CA LYS A 80 -2.89 -4.39 -0.81
C LYS A 80 -2.72 -3.25 -1.79
N ILE A 81 -1.74 -2.39 -1.56
CA ILE A 81 -1.45 -1.23 -2.41
C ILE A 81 0.05 -1.06 -2.49
N ILE A 82 0.55 -0.68 -3.66
CA ILE A 82 1.96 -0.37 -3.89
C ILE A 82 2.07 0.97 -4.57
N THR A 83 3.00 1.80 -4.11
CA THR A 83 3.39 3.02 -4.82
C THR A 83 4.91 3.11 -4.81
N THR A 84 5.46 3.72 -5.86
CA THR A 84 6.91 3.90 -5.99
C THR A 84 7.22 5.35 -6.35
N SER A 85 8.40 5.78 -5.94
CA SER A 85 8.99 7.04 -6.38
C SER A 85 10.47 6.79 -6.63
N GLU A 86 11.22 7.84 -6.93
CA GLU A 86 12.66 7.72 -7.20
C GLU A 86 13.44 7.21 -5.98
N THR A 87 12.95 7.47 -4.77
CA THR A 87 13.69 7.15 -3.54
C THR A 87 12.93 6.20 -2.62
N LYS A 88 11.68 5.88 -2.92
CA LYS A 88 10.83 5.11 -2.01
C LYS A 88 9.99 4.08 -2.73
N ILE A 89 9.82 2.93 -2.08
CA ILE A 89 8.78 1.97 -2.42
C ILE A 89 7.93 1.78 -1.18
N SER A 90 6.64 2.06 -1.30
CA SER A 90 5.70 1.90 -0.19
C SER A 90 4.67 0.84 -0.52
N CYS A 91 4.37 -0.01 0.43
CA CYS A 91 3.31 -1.00 0.28
C CYS A 91 2.42 -1.02 1.53
N VAL A 92 1.16 -1.34 1.33
CA VAL A 92 0.18 -1.46 2.40
C VAL A 92 -0.11 -2.94 2.63
N VAL A 93 0.00 -3.35 3.89
CA VAL A 93 -0.23 -4.74 4.32
C VAL A 93 -1.21 -4.73 5.49
N ASN A 94 -1.74 -5.90 5.86
CA ASN A 94 -2.56 -6.01 7.06
C ASN A 94 -1.72 -5.69 8.30
N GLN A 95 -2.30 -4.98 9.25
CA GLN A 95 -1.61 -4.61 10.48
C GLN A 95 -1.13 -5.83 11.27
N LYS A 96 -1.88 -6.92 11.25
CA LYS A 96 -1.49 -8.16 11.93
C LYS A 96 -0.19 -8.76 11.38
N ASP A 97 0.17 -8.43 10.14
CA ASP A 97 1.36 -8.94 9.48
C ASP A 97 2.55 -7.99 9.61
N GLU A 98 2.39 -6.85 10.30
CA GLU A 98 3.41 -5.81 10.37
C GLU A 98 4.75 -6.32 10.90
N SER A 99 4.74 -7.05 12.00
CA SER A 99 5.99 -7.56 12.61
C SER A 99 6.70 -8.55 11.71
N ILE A 100 5.96 -9.47 11.10
CA ILE A 100 6.50 -10.47 10.19
C ILE A 100 7.06 -9.80 8.93
N ALA A 101 6.30 -8.86 8.38
CA ALA A 101 6.70 -8.14 7.17
C ALA A 101 7.94 -7.30 7.43
N MET A 102 7.98 -6.57 8.53
CA MET A 102 9.14 -5.74 8.89
C MET A 102 10.39 -6.58 9.06
N GLU A 103 10.30 -7.70 9.77
CA GLU A 103 11.42 -8.61 9.96
C GLU A 103 11.95 -9.15 8.63
N ALA A 104 11.04 -9.57 7.73
CA ALA A 104 11.42 -10.10 6.44
C ALA A 104 12.11 -9.04 5.58
N VAL A 105 11.60 -7.83 5.57
CA VAL A 105 12.18 -6.72 4.80
C VAL A 105 13.55 -6.33 5.35
N VAL A 106 13.69 -6.24 6.67
CA VAL A 106 14.99 -5.93 7.29
C VAL A 106 16.02 -6.98 6.93
N LYS A 107 15.68 -8.26 7.01
CA LYS A 107 16.59 -9.35 6.62
C LYS A 107 17.00 -9.25 5.15
N ALA A 108 16.06 -8.91 4.27
CA ALA A 108 16.34 -8.84 2.84
C ALA A 108 17.30 -7.69 2.48
N PHE A 109 17.18 -6.55 3.16
CA PHE A 109 17.96 -5.36 2.82
C PHE A 109 19.17 -5.11 3.72
N CYS A 110 19.24 -5.75 4.87
CA CYS A 110 20.32 -5.54 5.83
C CYS A 110 21.26 -6.74 5.99
N LYS A 111 21.07 -7.81 5.21
CA LYS A 111 21.85 -9.04 5.40
C LYS A 111 23.33 -8.89 5.04
N ASP A 112 23.69 -7.82 4.33
CA ASP A 112 25.06 -7.56 3.91
C ASP A 112 25.79 -6.58 4.85
N ILE A 113 25.19 -6.24 5.96
CA ILE A 113 25.76 -5.33 6.97
C ILE A 113 26.57 -6.12 8.00
#